data_8072d25826e64de1c9dd02ead82380cc
#
_entry.id   8072d25826e64de1c9dd02ead82380cc
#
_cell.length_a   1.000
_cell.length_b   1.000
_cell.length_c   1.000
_cell.angle_alpha   90.00
_cell.angle_beta   90.00
_cell.angle_gamma   90.00
#
_symmetry.space_group_name_H-M   'P 1'
#
loop_
_entity.id
_entity.type
_entity.pdbx_description
1 polymer ?
#
loop_
_entity_poly.entity_id
_entity_poly.type
_entity_poly.pdbx_seq_one_letter_code
_entity_poly.pdbx_strand_id
1 'polypeptide(L)'
;MTKNNHQLLIALGSNIGLATSRPVDIIKDAIIELSKSGIILKSLSRFYETPAYPQGSDPNFVNSVVKAEANYSAHAILQKLDKIEEKFERQRNSRWSARTLDLDLLALEEQVLPSKEVFQYWCDLPLSEQKKKTPSELLLPHPRIQDRVFVLLPLLDVEPNWLHPILNKTAVQLYQKLPEQTKKNIQTMQ
;
A
#
# COMPACT_ATOMS: atom_id res chain seq x y z
N MET A 1 -11.68 30.12 4.31
CA MET A 1 -10.41 29.38 4.44
C MET A 1 -10.44 28.27 3.41
N THR A 2 -9.64 28.34 2.38
CA THR A 2 -9.46 27.28 1.39
C THR A 2 -8.88 26.08 2.12
N LYS A 3 -9.62 24.98 2.22
CA LYS A 3 -9.14 23.73 2.78
C LYS A 3 -8.07 23.20 1.81
N ASN A 4 -6.79 23.26 2.20
CA ASN A 4 -5.74 22.67 1.40
C ASN A 4 -5.85 21.14 1.50
N ASN A 5 -6.10 20.49 0.39
CA ASN A 5 -5.99 19.05 0.29
C ASN A 5 -4.52 18.66 0.24
N HIS A 6 -4.17 17.60 0.95
CA HIS A 6 -2.84 16.99 0.94
C HIS A 6 -2.84 15.80 -0.01
N GLN A 7 -1.78 15.65 -0.80
CA GLN A 7 -1.57 14.52 -1.67
C GLN A 7 -1.21 13.28 -0.85
N LEU A 8 -1.79 12.14 -1.19
CA LEU A 8 -1.50 10.86 -0.55
C LEU A 8 -1.43 9.73 -1.57
N LEU A 9 -0.70 8.68 -1.19
CA LEU A 9 -0.55 7.43 -1.93
C LEU A 9 -1.09 6.29 -1.06
N ILE A 10 -1.95 5.47 -1.64
CA ILE A 10 -2.56 4.31 -0.97
C ILE A 10 -2.30 3.08 -1.82
N ALA A 11 -1.76 2.02 -1.23
CA ALA A 11 -1.73 0.69 -1.84
C ALA A 11 -3.00 -0.07 -1.48
N LEU A 12 -3.48 -0.85 -2.44
CA LEU A 12 -4.63 -1.74 -2.30
C LEU A 12 -4.20 -3.15 -2.71
N GLY A 13 -4.55 -4.13 -1.88
CA GLY A 13 -4.25 -5.55 -2.11
C GLY A 13 -5.43 -6.44 -1.75
N SER A 14 -5.62 -7.52 -2.50
CA SER A 14 -6.61 -8.57 -2.20
C SER A 14 -6.14 -9.89 -2.78
N ASN A 15 -6.31 -11.01 -2.07
CA ASN A 15 -6.02 -12.34 -2.61
C ASN A 15 -7.10 -13.38 -2.29
N ILE A 16 -8.12 -13.03 -1.51
CA ILE A 16 -9.29 -13.86 -1.28
C ILE A 16 -10.53 -13.14 -1.77
N GLY A 17 -11.38 -13.87 -2.49
CA GLY A 17 -12.72 -13.39 -2.83
C GLY A 17 -13.64 -13.36 -1.59
N LEU A 18 -14.68 -12.55 -1.66
CA LEU A 18 -15.76 -12.50 -0.67
C LEU A 18 -17.06 -12.91 -1.34
N ALA A 19 -17.69 -13.96 -0.84
CA ALA A 19 -18.87 -14.58 -1.45
C ALA A 19 -18.63 -14.89 -2.96
N THR A 20 -19.27 -14.17 -3.88
CA THR A 20 -19.10 -14.32 -5.34
C THR A 20 -18.13 -13.31 -5.96
N SER A 21 -17.59 -12.36 -5.16
CA SER A 21 -16.70 -11.32 -5.65
C SER A 21 -15.26 -11.82 -5.74
N ARG A 22 -14.60 -11.57 -6.88
CA ARG A 22 -13.18 -11.85 -7.08
C ARG A 22 -12.32 -10.79 -6.39
N PRO A 23 -11.04 -11.06 -6.10
CA PRO A 23 -10.12 -10.05 -5.51
C PRO A 23 -10.11 -8.71 -6.24
N VAL A 24 -10.13 -8.71 -7.57
CA VAL A 24 -10.15 -7.47 -8.36
C VAL A 24 -11.44 -6.68 -8.17
N ASP A 25 -12.58 -7.35 -8.00
CA ASP A 25 -13.88 -6.71 -7.80
C ASP A 25 -13.93 -6.08 -6.40
N ILE A 26 -13.36 -6.74 -5.40
CA ILE A 26 -13.20 -6.19 -4.03
C ILE A 26 -12.36 -4.89 -4.06
N ILE A 27 -11.25 -4.87 -4.79
CA ILE A 27 -10.43 -3.65 -4.91
C ILE A 27 -11.22 -2.53 -5.58
N LYS A 28 -11.99 -2.81 -6.64
CA LYS A 28 -12.85 -1.81 -7.30
C LYS A 28 -13.89 -1.24 -6.35
N ASP A 29 -14.53 -2.08 -5.56
CA ASP A 29 -15.51 -1.65 -4.56
C ASP A 29 -14.84 -0.84 -3.44
N ALA A 30 -13.64 -1.22 -3.00
CA ALA A 30 -12.84 -0.46 -2.03
C ALA A 30 -12.49 0.95 -2.56
N ILE A 31 -12.20 1.10 -3.85
CA ILE A 31 -11.95 2.41 -4.50
C ILE A 31 -13.21 3.29 -4.42
N ILE A 32 -14.39 2.72 -4.60
CA ILE A 32 -15.67 3.45 -4.42
C ILE A 32 -15.84 3.89 -2.96
N GLU A 33 -15.54 3.02 -2.00
CA GLU A 33 -15.64 3.36 -0.57
C GLU A 33 -14.60 4.43 -0.15
N LEU A 34 -13.39 4.43 -0.71
CA LEU A 34 -12.42 5.51 -0.53
C LEU A 34 -13.03 6.86 -0.94
N SER A 35 -13.65 6.94 -2.11
CA SER A 35 -14.30 8.17 -2.58
C SER A 35 -15.45 8.62 -1.66
N LYS A 36 -16.27 7.69 -1.20
CA LYS A 36 -17.37 7.97 -0.25
C LYS A 36 -16.86 8.45 1.11
N SER A 37 -15.64 8.08 1.50
CA SER A 37 -15.01 8.49 2.75
C SER A 37 -14.46 9.92 2.74
N GLY A 38 -14.53 10.62 1.58
CA GLY A 38 -14.01 11.97 1.38
C GLY A 38 -12.55 12.01 0.93
N ILE A 39 -12.02 10.89 0.43
CA ILE A 39 -10.72 10.82 -0.25
C ILE A 39 -10.96 11.03 -1.74
N ILE A 40 -10.35 12.06 -2.31
CA ILE A 40 -10.54 12.48 -3.71
C ILE A 40 -9.51 11.76 -4.57
N LEU A 41 -9.96 10.79 -5.36
CA LEU A 41 -9.10 10.04 -6.27
C LEU A 41 -8.61 10.92 -7.42
N LYS A 42 -7.33 10.87 -7.72
CA LYS A 42 -6.67 11.62 -8.82
C LYS A 42 -6.23 10.70 -9.95
N SER A 43 -5.59 9.58 -9.61
CA SER A 43 -5.20 8.55 -10.56
C SER A 43 -5.20 7.17 -9.91
N LEU A 44 -5.41 6.15 -10.72
CA LEU A 44 -5.41 4.74 -10.37
C LEU A 44 -4.42 4.01 -11.27
N SER A 45 -3.57 3.17 -10.69
CA SER A 45 -2.70 2.28 -11.46
C SER A 45 -3.50 1.18 -12.17
N ARG A 46 -2.86 0.47 -13.07
CA ARG A 46 -3.33 -0.85 -13.51
C ARG A 46 -3.41 -1.81 -12.32
N PHE A 47 -4.15 -2.90 -12.50
CA PHE A 47 -4.16 -4.01 -11.56
C PHE A 47 -3.05 -5.00 -11.92
N TYR A 48 -2.30 -5.46 -10.91
CA TYR A 48 -1.20 -6.38 -11.08
C TYR A 48 -1.44 -7.64 -10.26
N GLU A 49 -1.36 -8.79 -10.91
CA GLU A 49 -1.34 -10.07 -10.22
C GLU A 49 0.10 -10.40 -9.82
N THR A 50 0.31 -10.67 -8.54
CA THR A 50 1.63 -10.99 -7.96
C THR A 50 1.57 -12.24 -7.11
N PRO A 51 2.64 -13.05 -7.09
CA PRO A 51 2.71 -14.20 -6.19
C PRO A 51 2.57 -13.79 -4.72
N ALA A 52 1.88 -14.63 -3.93
CA ALA A 52 1.86 -14.49 -2.48
C ALA A 52 3.26 -14.72 -1.89
N TYR A 53 3.53 -14.12 -0.73
CA TYR A 53 4.76 -14.34 0.01
C TYR A 53 4.47 -14.97 1.38
N PRO A 54 5.11 -16.07 1.77
CA PRO A 54 6.04 -16.91 0.98
C PRO A 54 5.37 -17.57 -0.24
N GLN A 55 6.15 -17.81 -1.29
CA GLN A 55 5.64 -18.36 -2.55
C GLN A 55 5.00 -19.74 -2.33
N GLY A 56 3.78 -19.95 -2.88
CA GLY A 56 3.07 -21.23 -2.84
C GLY A 56 2.23 -21.48 -1.60
N SER A 57 2.07 -20.51 -0.69
CA SER A 57 1.27 -20.65 0.53
C SER A 57 -0.20 -20.22 0.38
N ASP A 58 -0.46 -19.24 -0.49
CA ASP A 58 -1.77 -18.59 -0.69
C ASP A 58 -2.04 -18.29 -2.16
N PRO A 59 -3.29 -17.99 -2.53
CA PRO A 59 -3.60 -17.43 -3.86
C PRO A 59 -2.80 -16.16 -4.15
N ASN A 60 -2.52 -15.92 -5.44
CA ASN A 60 -1.89 -14.70 -5.89
C ASN A 60 -2.68 -13.46 -5.45
N PHE A 61 -1.97 -12.38 -5.17
CA PHE A 61 -2.57 -11.09 -4.86
C PHE A 61 -2.88 -10.31 -6.12
N VAL A 62 -3.97 -9.58 -6.09
CA VAL A 62 -4.20 -8.44 -6.98
C VAL A 62 -3.78 -7.18 -6.23
N ASN A 63 -2.91 -6.38 -6.82
CA ASN A 63 -2.39 -5.15 -6.23
C ASN A 63 -2.60 -3.95 -7.15
N SER A 64 -2.82 -2.80 -6.55
CA SER A 64 -2.96 -1.51 -7.22
C SER A 64 -2.49 -0.38 -6.29
N VAL A 65 -2.21 0.79 -6.85
CA VAL A 65 -1.91 2.03 -6.10
C VAL A 65 -2.82 3.15 -6.59
N VAL A 66 -3.33 3.91 -5.65
CA VAL A 66 -4.10 5.13 -5.89
C VAL A 66 -3.28 6.34 -5.45
N LYS A 67 -3.21 7.36 -6.33
CA LYS A 67 -2.86 8.73 -5.98
C LYS A 67 -4.15 9.48 -5.68
N ALA A 68 -4.24 10.13 -4.53
CA ALA A 68 -5.44 10.81 -4.07
C ALA A 68 -5.10 12.11 -3.34
N GLU A 69 -6.14 12.87 -3.00
CA GLU A 69 -6.06 14.05 -2.14
C GLU A 69 -7.09 13.95 -1.02
N ALA A 70 -6.74 14.46 0.16
CA ALA A 70 -7.66 14.55 1.28
C ALA A 70 -7.28 15.70 2.22
N ASN A 71 -8.26 16.23 2.94
CA ASN A 71 -8.03 17.22 4.00
C ASN A 71 -8.21 16.57 5.38
N TYR A 72 -7.36 15.60 5.66
CA TYR A 72 -7.33 14.85 6.92
C TYR A 72 -5.89 14.66 7.39
N SER A 73 -5.70 14.51 8.70
CA SER A 73 -4.41 14.08 9.25
C SER A 73 -4.10 12.64 8.85
N ALA A 74 -2.84 12.24 8.88
CA ALA A 74 -2.41 10.88 8.59
C ALA A 74 -3.15 9.82 9.43
N HIS A 75 -3.34 10.08 10.72
CA HIS A 75 -4.11 9.19 11.61
C HIS A 75 -5.60 9.11 11.23
N ALA A 76 -6.21 10.22 10.85
CA ALA A 76 -7.60 10.20 10.41
C ALA A 76 -7.79 9.46 9.07
N ILE A 77 -6.79 9.55 8.16
CA ILE A 77 -6.77 8.75 6.94
C ILE A 77 -6.67 7.26 7.30
N LEU A 78 -5.70 6.87 8.15
CA LEU A 78 -5.54 5.48 8.58
C LEU A 78 -6.82 4.90 9.17
N GLN A 79 -7.49 5.65 10.07
CA GLN A 79 -8.79 5.22 10.64
C GLN A 79 -9.88 5.02 9.58
N LYS A 80 -9.85 5.80 8.48
CA LYS A 80 -10.79 5.61 7.37
C LYS A 80 -10.46 4.35 6.58
N LEU A 81 -9.17 4.07 6.35
CA LEU A 81 -8.73 2.85 5.68
C LEU A 81 -9.11 1.62 6.52
N ASP A 82 -8.85 1.62 7.82
CA ASP A 82 -9.25 0.53 8.74
C ASP A 82 -10.76 0.26 8.67
N LYS A 83 -11.60 1.32 8.70
CA LYS A 83 -13.07 1.17 8.59
C LYS A 83 -13.53 0.61 7.24
N ILE A 84 -12.81 0.91 6.16
CA ILE A 84 -13.11 0.33 4.85
C ILE A 84 -12.74 -1.15 4.87
N GLU A 85 -11.56 -1.51 5.38
CA GLU A 85 -11.16 -2.92 5.50
C GLU A 85 -12.13 -3.75 6.35
N GLU A 86 -12.65 -3.18 7.45
CA GLU A 86 -13.68 -3.83 8.29
C GLU A 86 -14.96 -4.14 7.51
N LYS A 87 -15.40 -3.26 6.59
CA LYS A 87 -16.56 -3.52 5.71
C LYS A 87 -16.36 -4.72 4.78
N PHE A 88 -15.12 -5.00 4.40
CA PHE A 88 -14.76 -6.13 3.55
C PHE A 88 -14.32 -7.36 4.37
N GLU A 89 -14.79 -7.46 5.62
CA GLU A 89 -14.60 -8.62 6.50
C GLU A 89 -13.13 -9.00 6.71
N ARG A 90 -12.22 -8.00 6.75
CA ARG A 90 -10.83 -8.27 7.06
C ARG A 90 -10.70 -8.90 8.44
N GLN A 91 -10.44 -10.20 8.47
CA GLN A 91 -10.11 -10.91 9.71
C GLN A 91 -8.60 -10.85 9.94
N ARG A 92 -8.16 -10.22 11.05
CA ARG A 92 -6.75 -10.15 11.47
C ARG A 92 -6.33 -11.44 12.19
N ASN A 93 -6.56 -12.62 11.60
CA ASN A 93 -6.27 -13.90 12.23
C ASN A 93 -4.78 -14.22 12.34
N SER A 94 -3.97 -13.78 11.37
CA SER A 94 -2.50 -13.84 11.42
C SER A 94 -1.88 -12.82 10.47
N ARG A 95 -0.60 -12.47 10.70
CA ARG A 95 0.10 -11.38 10.01
C ARG A 95 0.33 -11.62 8.52
N TRP A 96 0.32 -12.89 8.08
CA TRP A 96 0.60 -13.31 6.70
C TRP A 96 -0.53 -14.14 6.11
N SER A 97 -1.72 -14.12 6.73
CA SER A 97 -2.89 -14.82 6.19
C SER A 97 -3.42 -14.13 4.95
N ALA A 98 -4.10 -14.92 4.14
CA ALA A 98 -4.86 -14.44 3.01
C ALA A 98 -5.86 -13.35 3.45
N ARG A 99 -6.08 -12.33 2.61
CA ARG A 99 -6.84 -11.11 2.96
C ARG A 99 -7.86 -10.79 1.90
N THR A 100 -9.06 -10.50 2.35
CA THR A 100 -10.11 -9.96 1.47
C THR A 100 -9.71 -8.59 0.93
N LEU A 101 -9.26 -7.69 1.80
CA LEU A 101 -8.77 -6.36 1.45
C LEU A 101 -7.63 -5.95 2.38
N ASP A 102 -6.60 -5.31 1.82
CA ASP A 102 -5.48 -4.70 2.52
C ASP A 102 -5.27 -3.29 1.97
N LEU A 103 -5.33 -2.26 2.82
CA LEU A 103 -5.16 -0.86 2.47
C LEU A 103 -3.99 -0.27 3.27
N ASP A 104 -2.88 0.03 2.60
CA ASP A 104 -1.71 0.65 3.22
C ASP A 104 -1.62 2.14 2.83
N LEU A 105 -1.58 3.06 3.81
CA LEU A 105 -1.18 4.45 3.57
C LEU A 105 0.33 4.48 3.31
N LEU A 106 0.72 4.71 2.06
CA LEU A 106 2.12 4.69 1.64
C LEU A 106 2.85 5.99 1.99
N ALA A 107 2.21 7.12 1.68
CA ALA A 107 2.76 8.47 1.91
C ALA A 107 1.65 9.50 2.02
N LEU A 108 1.91 10.58 2.74
CA LEU A 108 1.11 11.79 2.82
C LEU A 108 2.06 12.97 2.62
N GLU A 109 2.07 13.53 1.40
CA GLU A 109 3.07 14.52 0.99
C GLU A 109 4.50 14.04 1.30
N GLU A 110 5.31 14.89 1.92
CA GLU A 110 6.68 14.59 2.35
C GLU A 110 6.77 14.25 3.86
N GLN A 111 5.62 13.95 4.49
CA GLN A 111 5.60 13.70 5.93
C GLN A 111 6.44 12.49 6.31
N VAL A 112 7.21 12.67 7.39
CA VAL A 112 7.98 11.61 8.06
C VAL A 112 7.45 11.46 9.47
N LEU A 113 6.89 10.30 9.79
CA LEU A 113 6.30 10.00 11.11
C LEU A 113 6.88 8.70 11.67
N PRO A 114 7.05 8.63 13.00
CA PRO A 114 7.02 9.75 13.95
C PRO A 114 8.28 10.59 13.84
N SER A 115 9.41 10.01 13.43
CA SER A 115 10.70 10.68 13.18
C SER A 115 11.54 9.90 12.18
N LYS A 116 12.61 10.52 11.66
CA LYS A 116 13.56 9.87 10.74
C LYS A 116 14.28 8.69 11.39
N GLU A 117 14.63 8.83 12.66
CA GLU A 117 15.35 7.81 13.43
C GLU A 117 14.50 6.55 13.60
N VAL A 118 13.22 6.73 13.99
CA VAL A 118 12.27 5.63 14.14
C VAL A 118 12.00 4.99 12.79
N PHE A 119 11.80 5.78 11.72
CA PHE A 119 11.65 5.26 10.38
C PHE A 119 12.86 4.40 9.98
N GLN A 120 14.10 4.91 10.17
CA GLN A 120 15.33 4.21 9.81
C GLN A 120 15.45 2.89 10.57
N TYR A 121 15.17 2.89 11.88
CA TYR A 121 15.13 1.66 12.67
C TYR A 121 14.23 0.58 12.03
N TRP A 122 13.02 0.95 11.60
CA TRP A 122 12.10 0.01 10.97
C TRP A 122 12.53 -0.42 9.57
N CYS A 123 13.20 0.43 8.82
CA CYS A 123 13.78 0.08 7.52
C CYS A 123 14.91 -0.94 7.66
N ASP A 124 15.77 -0.77 8.66
CA ASP A 124 16.99 -1.57 8.85
C ASP A 124 16.72 -2.91 9.55
N LEU A 125 15.50 -3.13 10.06
CA LEU A 125 15.15 -4.40 10.69
C LEU A 125 15.37 -5.58 9.74
N PRO A 126 16.11 -6.63 10.17
CA PRO A 126 16.21 -7.87 9.41
C PRO A 126 14.83 -8.49 9.13
N LEU A 127 14.68 -9.18 8.01
CA LEU A 127 13.39 -9.79 7.61
C LEU A 127 12.81 -10.72 8.69
N SER A 128 13.66 -11.43 9.44
CA SER A 128 13.26 -12.28 10.57
C SER A 128 12.59 -11.51 11.70
N GLU A 129 13.10 -10.30 12.00
CA GLU A 129 12.53 -9.42 13.03
C GLU A 129 11.28 -8.68 12.53
N GLN A 130 11.26 -8.29 11.27
CA GLN A 130 10.07 -7.70 10.65
C GLN A 130 8.85 -8.60 10.72
N LYS A 131 9.05 -9.92 10.66
CA LYS A 131 7.96 -10.91 10.79
C LYS A 131 7.38 -10.98 12.20
N LYS A 132 8.14 -10.58 13.21
CA LYS A 132 7.76 -10.68 14.63
C LYS A 132 7.26 -9.36 15.21
N LYS A 133 7.82 -8.23 14.75
CA LYS A 133 7.55 -6.91 15.31
C LYS A 133 6.53 -6.14 14.47
N THR A 134 5.65 -5.40 15.13
CA THR A 134 4.69 -4.47 14.52
C THR A 134 4.93 -3.09 15.12
N PRO A 135 4.97 -2.03 14.31
CA PRO A 135 5.00 -0.67 14.84
C PRO A 135 3.79 -0.42 15.74
N SER A 136 4.02 0.24 16.87
CA SER A 136 2.96 0.68 17.78
C SER A 136 2.31 2.00 17.35
N GLU A 137 2.90 2.66 16.36
CA GLU A 137 2.49 3.96 15.85
C GLU A 137 2.60 4.01 14.33
N LEU A 138 1.92 4.98 13.72
CA LEU A 138 1.92 5.17 12.28
C LEU A 138 3.31 5.59 11.78
N LEU A 139 3.84 4.84 10.83
CA LEU A 139 5.09 5.18 10.13
C LEU A 139 4.77 5.74 8.74
N LEU A 140 5.31 6.90 8.44
CA LEU A 140 5.29 7.50 7.11
C LEU A 140 6.68 8.01 6.70
N PRO A 141 7.04 7.82 5.43
CA PRO A 141 6.36 6.95 4.46
C PRO A 141 6.30 5.51 4.97
N HIS A 142 5.47 4.66 4.38
CA HIS A 142 5.41 3.25 4.78
C HIS A 142 6.81 2.61 4.70
N PRO A 143 7.35 1.99 5.77
CA PRO A 143 8.78 1.66 5.87
C PRO A 143 9.26 0.52 4.96
N ARG A 144 8.38 -0.03 4.11
CA ARG A 144 8.66 -1.13 3.19
C ARG A 144 8.37 -0.83 1.73
N ILE A 145 8.14 0.41 1.36
CA ILE A 145 7.90 0.79 -0.04
C ILE A 145 9.07 0.33 -0.92
N GLN A 146 10.30 0.60 -0.48
CA GLN A 146 11.52 0.34 -1.24
C GLN A 146 11.82 -1.14 -1.48
N ASP A 147 11.18 -2.05 -0.70
CA ASP A 147 11.45 -3.49 -0.75
C ASP A 147 10.34 -4.27 -1.47
N ARG A 148 9.23 -3.62 -1.82
CA ARG A 148 8.01 -4.27 -2.29
C ARG A 148 7.74 -3.98 -3.75
N VAL A 149 8.03 -4.94 -4.62
CA VAL A 149 7.75 -4.82 -6.06
C VAL A 149 6.26 -4.62 -6.34
N PHE A 150 5.38 -5.29 -5.58
CA PHE A 150 3.93 -5.21 -5.72
C PHE A 150 3.34 -3.84 -5.28
N VAL A 151 4.15 -3.00 -4.63
CA VAL A 151 3.86 -1.59 -4.35
C VAL A 151 4.52 -0.69 -5.38
N LEU A 152 5.83 -0.88 -5.63
CA LEU A 152 6.58 0.01 -6.51
C LEU A 152 6.11 -0.05 -7.96
N LEU A 153 5.80 -1.24 -8.47
CA LEU A 153 5.38 -1.38 -9.87
C LEU A 153 4.08 -0.61 -10.16
N PRO A 154 2.96 -0.78 -9.40
CA PRO A 154 1.78 0.06 -9.60
C PRO A 154 2.00 1.53 -9.24
N LEU A 155 2.92 1.85 -8.32
CA LEU A 155 3.29 3.25 -8.03
C LEU A 155 3.89 3.97 -9.25
N LEU A 156 4.65 3.25 -10.10
CA LEU A 156 5.17 3.82 -11.35
C LEU A 156 4.08 4.29 -12.31
N ASP A 157 2.89 3.69 -12.30
CA ASP A 157 1.79 4.10 -13.17
C ASP A 157 1.19 5.45 -12.75
N VAL A 158 1.21 5.78 -11.45
CA VAL A 158 0.51 6.95 -10.91
C VAL A 158 1.44 8.09 -10.50
N GLU A 159 2.66 7.78 -10.03
CA GLU A 159 3.62 8.79 -9.58
C GLU A 159 5.08 8.28 -9.70
N PRO A 160 5.60 8.08 -10.91
CA PRO A 160 6.95 7.54 -11.14
C PRO A 160 8.06 8.42 -10.54
N ASN A 161 7.80 9.72 -10.44
CA ASN A 161 8.74 10.73 -9.91
C ASN A 161 8.55 11.01 -8.42
N TRP A 162 7.63 10.31 -7.71
CA TRP A 162 7.52 10.45 -6.27
C TRP A 162 8.87 10.27 -5.59
N LEU A 163 9.31 11.31 -4.89
CA LEU A 163 10.59 11.32 -4.20
C LEU A 163 10.38 10.83 -2.76
N HIS A 164 11.05 9.75 -2.41
CA HIS A 164 11.02 9.24 -1.04
C HIS A 164 11.74 10.21 -0.09
N PRO A 165 11.06 10.80 0.93
CA PRO A 165 11.58 11.94 1.69
C PRO A 165 12.82 11.63 2.53
N ILE A 166 13.10 10.35 2.81
CA ILE A 166 14.29 9.94 3.57
C ILE A 166 15.36 9.35 2.67
N LEU A 167 14.98 8.45 1.74
CA LEU A 167 15.93 7.76 0.87
C LEU A 167 16.44 8.63 -0.28
N ASN A 168 15.79 9.77 -0.53
CA ASN A 168 16.10 10.73 -1.61
C ASN A 168 16.23 10.02 -2.98
N LYS A 169 15.28 9.13 -3.27
CA LYS A 169 15.20 8.37 -4.52
C LYS A 169 13.77 8.40 -5.04
N THR A 170 13.64 8.50 -6.36
CA THR A 170 12.33 8.42 -7.01
C THR A 170 11.79 6.99 -6.99
N ALA A 171 10.47 6.83 -7.18
CA ALA A 171 9.84 5.52 -7.31
C ALA A 171 10.52 4.67 -8.40
N VAL A 172 10.87 5.28 -9.55
CA VAL A 172 11.64 4.63 -10.62
C VAL A 172 12.97 4.11 -10.11
N GLN A 173 13.75 4.94 -9.39
CA GLN A 173 15.06 4.56 -8.88
C GLN A 173 14.98 3.47 -7.81
N LEU A 174 13.92 3.49 -6.98
CA LEU A 174 13.66 2.43 -6.01
C LEU A 174 13.33 1.12 -6.72
N TYR A 175 12.42 1.14 -7.69
CA TYR A 175 12.05 -0.03 -8.49
C TYR A 175 13.26 -0.63 -9.22
N GLN A 176 14.10 0.21 -9.83
CA GLN A 176 15.32 -0.26 -10.53
C GLN A 176 16.29 -1.01 -9.61
N LYS A 177 16.35 -0.66 -8.32
CA LYS A 177 17.20 -1.32 -7.32
C LYS A 177 16.71 -2.67 -6.86
N LEU A 178 15.43 -2.98 -7.07
CA LEU A 178 14.91 -4.29 -6.69
C LEU A 178 15.62 -5.40 -7.45
N PRO A 179 15.89 -6.54 -6.79
CA PRO A 179 16.46 -7.71 -7.45
C PRO A 179 15.55 -8.18 -8.61
N GLU A 180 16.14 -8.52 -9.75
CA GLU A 180 15.38 -8.98 -10.93
C GLU A 180 14.49 -10.20 -10.63
N GLN A 181 14.91 -11.04 -9.69
CA GLN A 181 14.13 -12.20 -9.27
C GLN A 181 12.78 -11.82 -8.68
N THR A 182 12.68 -10.68 -7.97
CA THR A 182 11.43 -10.21 -7.36
C THR A 182 10.46 -9.61 -8.37
N LYS A 183 10.94 -9.22 -9.55
CA LYS A 183 10.16 -8.64 -10.65
C LYS A 183 9.52 -9.70 -11.56
N LYS A 184 9.93 -10.98 -11.40
CA LYS A 184 9.41 -12.10 -12.20
C LYS A 184 8.00 -12.49 -11.74
N ASN A 185 7.23 -13.07 -12.68
CA ASN A 185 5.89 -13.62 -12.44
C ASN A 185 4.84 -12.59 -12.01
N ILE A 186 5.01 -11.33 -12.41
CA ILE A 186 4.01 -10.29 -12.25
C ILE A 186 3.27 -10.11 -13.57
N GLN A 187 1.94 -10.15 -13.51
CA GLN A 187 1.09 -10.02 -14.69
C GLN A 187 0.21 -8.77 -14.53
N THR A 188 0.12 -7.99 -15.60
CA THR A 188 -0.88 -6.91 -15.67
C THR A 188 -2.23 -7.55 -16.01
N MET A 189 -3.25 -7.24 -15.22
CA MET A 189 -4.61 -7.68 -15.50
C MET A 189 -5.25 -6.73 -16.52
N GLN A 190 -5.97 -7.33 -17.47
CA GLN A 190 -6.75 -6.60 -18.48
C GLN A 190 -8.10 -6.16 -17.91
#